data_f81d2e0ca99da2f84425ba0c6b68839a
#
_entry.id   f81d2e0ca99da2f84425ba0c6b68839a
#
_cell.length_a   1.000
_cell.length_b   1.000
_cell.length_c   1.000
_cell.angle_alpha   90.00
_cell.angle_beta   90.00
_cell.angle_gamma   90.00
#
_symmetry.space_group_name_H-M   'P 1'
#
loop_
_entity.id
_entity.type
_entity.pdbx_description
1 polymer ?
#
loop_
_entity_poly.entity_id
_entity_poly.type
_entity_poly.pdbx_seq_one_letter_code
_entity_poly.pdbx_strand_id
1 'polypeptide(L)'
;MKKLLTLWMLALLPYCISAQNDAKATEVLDKTLEVLSGENGIRADFGGTENGFLLLKGEKFYLNNGNIQSWYDGKTQWSYVADTEEVNISHPTLEELQNINPYLILMRYKTDFNYSYKGELTRNGAKGHEVILKP
;
A
#
# COMPACT_ATOMS: atom_id res chain seq x y z
N MET A 1 33.11 -33.11 -28.68
CA MET A 1 32.36 -33.25 -27.42
C MET A 1 32.57 -32.14 -26.41
N LYS A 2 33.69 -31.43 -26.42
CA LYS A 2 33.92 -30.31 -25.48
C LYS A 2 33.16 -29.00 -25.79
N LYS A 3 32.55 -28.86 -26.97
CA LYS A 3 31.80 -27.68 -27.39
C LYS A 3 30.29 -27.71 -27.02
N LEU A 4 29.75 -28.85 -26.63
CA LEU A 4 28.36 -28.99 -26.23
C LEU A 4 28.14 -28.69 -24.74
N LEU A 5 29.16 -28.81 -23.90
CA LEU A 5 29.05 -28.52 -22.47
C LEU A 5 29.01 -27.02 -22.16
N THR A 6 29.61 -26.17 -23.02
CA THR A 6 29.67 -24.73 -22.84
C THR A 6 28.36 -24.04 -23.23
N LEU A 7 27.55 -24.66 -24.07
CA LEU A 7 26.27 -24.10 -24.50
C LEU A 7 25.13 -24.27 -23.45
N TRP A 8 25.27 -25.29 -22.58
CA TRP A 8 24.30 -25.57 -21.52
C TRP A 8 24.44 -24.65 -20.30
N MET A 9 25.61 -24.05 -20.12
CA MET A 9 25.87 -23.17 -18.97
C MET A 9 25.39 -21.73 -19.18
N LEU A 10 25.07 -21.35 -20.42
CA LEU A 10 24.59 -20.00 -20.77
C LEU A 10 23.05 -19.87 -20.70
N ALA A 11 22.32 -20.99 -20.57
CA ALA A 11 20.85 -21.00 -20.55
C ALA A 11 20.25 -20.81 -19.14
N LEU A 12 21.05 -20.69 -18.08
CA LEU A 12 20.61 -20.60 -16.67
C LEU A 12 20.63 -19.18 -16.08
N LEU A 13 20.93 -18.15 -16.87
CA LEU A 13 21.13 -16.79 -16.39
C LEU A 13 19.91 -15.84 -16.40
N PRO A 14 18.72 -16.15 -16.94
CA PRO A 14 17.66 -15.14 -16.93
C PRO A 14 16.68 -15.20 -15.75
N TYR A 15 16.83 -16.12 -14.80
CA TYR A 15 15.82 -16.29 -13.74
C TYR A 15 16.05 -15.47 -12.45
N CYS A 16 17.19 -14.80 -12.32
CA CYS A 16 17.49 -14.05 -11.09
C CYS A 16 16.90 -12.63 -11.02
N ILE A 17 16.36 -12.08 -12.11
CA ILE A 17 15.92 -10.67 -12.16
C ILE A 17 14.58 -10.47 -11.48
N SER A 18 13.67 -11.46 -11.52
CA SER A 18 12.36 -11.37 -10.88
C SER A 18 12.44 -11.42 -9.34
N ALA A 19 13.30 -12.29 -8.81
CA ALA A 19 13.47 -12.43 -7.36
C ALA A 19 14.09 -11.18 -6.72
N GLN A 20 14.94 -10.46 -7.44
CA GLN A 20 15.58 -9.23 -6.95
C GLN A 20 14.60 -8.07 -6.89
N ASN A 21 13.67 -7.98 -7.82
CA ASN A 21 12.61 -6.95 -7.82
C ASN A 21 11.60 -7.18 -6.69
N ASP A 22 11.24 -8.41 -6.39
CA ASP A 22 10.35 -8.75 -5.28
C ASP A 22 10.99 -8.46 -3.91
N ALA A 23 12.29 -8.74 -3.76
CA ALA A 23 13.05 -8.39 -2.55
C ALA A 23 13.10 -6.87 -2.33
N LYS A 24 13.25 -6.08 -3.40
CA LYS A 24 13.22 -4.62 -3.31
C LYS A 24 11.83 -4.09 -2.98
N ALA A 25 10.79 -4.68 -3.54
CA ALA A 25 9.40 -4.36 -3.19
C ALA A 25 9.13 -4.64 -1.70
N THR A 26 9.58 -5.78 -1.18
CA THR A 26 9.48 -6.12 0.23
C THR A 26 10.18 -5.08 1.11
N GLU A 27 11.41 -4.69 0.78
CA GLU A 27 12.14 -3.65 1.51
C GLU A 27 11.39 -2.33 1.56
N VAL A 28 10.85 -1.87 0.43
CA VAL A 28 10.08 -0.61 0.34
C VAL A 28 8.80 -0.69 1.15
N LEU A 29 8.05 -1.79 1.04
CA LEU A 29 6.78 -1.97 1.75
C LEU A 29 6.99 -2.13 3.27
N ASP A 30 8.02 -2.87 3.69
CA ASP A 30 8.36 -3.02 5.12
C ASP A 30 8.77 -1.67 5.75
N LYS A 31 9.56 -0.85 5.05
CA LYS A 31 9.87 0.53 5.48
C LYS A 31 8.64 1.43 5.52
N THR A 32 7.73 1.27 4.58
CA THR A 32 6.46 2.00 4.58
C THR A 32 5.64 1.65 5.81
N LEU A 33 5.52 0.36 6.15
CA LEU A 33 4.82 -0.07 7.36
C LEU A 33 5.48 0.46 8.64
N GLU A 34 6.81 0.48 8.69
CA GLU A 34 7.54 1.04 9.83
C GLU A 34 7.19 2.52 10.05
N VAL A 35 7.16 3.31 8.99
CA VAL A 35 6.75 4.73 9.06
C VAL A 35 5.29 4.88 9.46
N LEU A 36 4.39 4.05 8.91
CA LEU A 36 2.96 4.06 9.23
C LEU A 36 2.67 3.72 10.69
N SER A 37 3.44 2.79 11.27
CA SER A 37 3.30 2.37 12.67
C SER A 37 3.96 3.32 13.67
N GLY A 38 4.72 4.29 13.18
CA GLY A 38 5.42 5.27 14.01
C GLY A 38 4.48 6.28 14.70
N GLU A 39 5.05 7.03 15.65
CA GLU A 39 4.31 8.05 16.41
C GLU A 39 3.91 9.27 15.57
N ASN A 40 4.61 9.49 14.47
CA ASN A 40 4.32 10.60 13.55
C ASN A 40 3.20 10.19 12.59
N GLY A 41 2.21 11.08 12.44
CA GLY A 41 1.18 10.89 11.42
C GLY A 41 1.76 11.05 10.02
N ILE A 42 1.19 10.35 9.05
CA ILE A 42 1.53 10.48 7.64
C ILE A 42 0.33 10.95 6.82
N ARG A 43 0.62 11.55 5.67
CA ARG A 43 -0.35 11.84 4.63
C ARG A 43 -0.07 10.95 3.42
N ALA A 44 -1.11 10.31 2.91
CA ALA A 44 -1.09 9.57 1.65
C ALA A 44 -2.14 10.16 0.71
N ASP A 45 -1.72 10.56 -0.47
CA ASP A 45 -2.63 10.98 -1.53
C ASP A 45 -2.92 9.80 -2.45
N PHE A 46 -4.17 9.61 -2.83
CA PHE A 46 -4.59 8.56 -3.74
C PHE A 46 -5.35 9.15 -4.94
N GLY A 47 -5.31 8.42 -6.03
CA GLY A 47 -5.98 8.80 -7.26
C GLY A 47 -6.32 7.57 -8.10
N GLY A 48 -7.21 7.76 -9.06
CA GLY A 48 -7.71 6.71 -9.94
C GLY A 48 -9.15 7.01 -10.31
N THR A 49 -10.07 6.10 -10.01
CA THR A 49 -11.51 6.34 -10.15
C THR A 49 -11.98 7.49 -9.28
N GLU A 50 -11.42 7.61 -8.09
CA GLU A 50 -11.63 8.72 -7.17
C GLU A 50 -10.29 9.28 -6.72
N ASN A 51 -10.26 10.58 -6.41
CA ASN A 51 -9.07 11.25 -5.90
C ASN A 51 -9.33 11.71 -4.47
N GLY A 52 -8.29 11.65 -3.64
CA GLY A 52 -8.42 12.09 -2.26
C GLY A 52 -7.12 11.94 -1.50
N PHE A 53 -7.25 12.01 -0.20
CA PHE A 53 -6.12 11.80 0.69
C PHE A 53 -6.52 11.10 1.98
N LEU A 54 -5.54 10.50 2.60
CA LEU A 54 -5.59 9.87 3.90
C LEU A 54 -4.60 10.55 4.85
N LEU A 55 -5.02 10.78 6.07
CA LEU A 55 -4.13 11.01 7.20
C LEU A 55 -4.15 9.74 8.06
N LEU A 56 -2.99 9.21 8.38
CA LEU A 56 -2.84 7.95 9.11
C LEU A 56 -1.94 8.15 10.32
N LYS A 57 -2.31 7.54 11.44
CA LYS A 57 -1.47 7.42 12.62
C LYS A 57 -1.78 6.10 13.32
N GLY A 58 -0.97 5.06 13.03
CA GLY A 58 -1.31 3.69 13.39
C GLY A 58 -2.65 3.30 12.77
N GLU A 59 -3.56 2.76 13.56
CA GLU A 59 -4.90 2.37 13.10
C GLU A 59 -5.88 3.54 12.93
N LYS A 60 -5.57 4.71 13.48
CA LYS A 60 -6.42 5.89 13.35
C LYS A 60 -6.26 6.53 11.98
N PHE A 61 -7.36 6.92 11.38
CA PHE A 61 -7.33 7.56 10.08
C PHE A 61 -8.38 8.67 9.90
N TYR A 62 -8.07 9.56 8.98
CA TYR A 62 -9.00 10.48 8.34
C TYR A 62 -8.89 10.32 6.83
N LEU A 63 -9.99 10.05 6.17
CA LEU A 63 -10.10 9.94 4.72
C LEU A 63 -10.97 11.08 4.19
N ASN A 64 -10.56 11.67 3.07
CA ASN A 64 -11.35 12.66 2.35
C ASN A 64 -11.17 12.45 0.84
N ASN A 65 -12.27 12.18 0.12
CA ASN A 65 -12.32 12.10 -1.34
C ASN A 65 -13.21 13.19 -1.98
N GLY A 66 -13.54 14.22 -1.21
CA GLY A 66 -14.41 15.31 -1.63
C GLY A 66 -15.88 15.08 -1.27
N ASN A 67 -16.44 13.92 -1.58
CA ASN A 67 -17.83 13.58 -1.24
C ASN A 67 -17.96 12.89 0.12
N ILE A 68 -17.02 12.02 0.46
CA ILE A 68 -17.00 11.30 1.73
C ILE A 68 -15.84 11.78 2.57
N GLN A 69 -16.14 12.07 3.83
CA GLN A 69 -15.16 12.31 4.88
C GLN A 69 -15.37 11.27 5.98
N SER A 70 -14.35 10.52 6.32
CA SER A 70 -14.42 9.49 7.35
C SER A 70 -13.30 9.66 8.36
N TRP A 71 -13.66 9.53 9.64
CA TRP A 71 -12.74 9.56 10.77
C TRP A 71 -12.85 8.27 11.55
N TYR A 72 -11.74 7.72 11.96
CA TYR A 72 -11.66 6.58 12.87
C TYR A 72 -10.65 6.86 13.97
N ASP A 73 -11.09 6.78 15.23
CA ASP A 73 -10.27 7.12 16.40
C ASP A 73 -9.63 5.90 17.09
N GLY A 74 -9.81 4.71 16.51
CA GLY A 74 -9.39 3.43 17.07
C GLY A 74 -10.55 2.64 17.68
N LYS A 75 -11.76 3.19 17.73
CA LYS A 75 -12.96 2.55 18.29
C LYS A 75 -14.22 2.90 17.50
N THR A 76 -14.40 4.16 17.20
CA THR A 76 -15.61 4.70 16.55
C THR A 76 -15.23 5.27 15.20
N GLN A 77 -16.06 4.99 14.20
CA GLN A 77 -15.98 5.60 12.89
C GLN A 77 -17.14 6.55 12.68
N TRP A 78 -16.83 7.74 12.20
CA TRP A 78 -17.78 8.74 11.71
C TRP A 78 -17.57 8.91 10.22
N SER A 79 -18.64 8.90 9.45
CA SER A 79 -18.60 9.17 8.01
C SER A 79 -19.64 10.20 7.66
N TYR A 80 -19.21 11.28 7.02
CA TYR A 80 -20.05 12.30 6.45
C TYR A 80 -20.10 12.15 4.94
N VAL A 81 -21.31 12.15 4.37
CA VAL A 81 -21.57 12.10 2.93
C VAL A 81 -22.14 13.45 2.50
N ALA A 82 -21.38 14.20 1.70
CA ALA A 82 -21.73 15.57 1.32
C ALA A 82 -23.01 15.65 0.48
N ASP A 83 -23.21 14.72 -0.45
CA ASP A 83 -24.38 14.72 -1.36
C ASP A 83 -25.71 14.55 -0.62
N THR A 84 -25.73 13.79 0.46
CA THR A 84 -26.93 13.53 1.27
C THR A 84 -26.97 14.30 2.59
N GLU A 85 -25.87 14.98 2.91
CA GLU A 85 -25.68 15.68 4.21
C GLU A 85 -25.87 14.75 5.43
N GLU A 86 -25.60 13.44 5.24
CA GLU A 86 -25.77 12.42 6.28
C GLU A 86 -24.48 12.17 7.04
N VAL A 87 -24.61 11.95 8.34
CA VAL A 87 -23.53 11.45 9.20
C VAL A 87 -23.89 10.06 9.70
N ASN A 88 -23.02 9.12 9.42
CA ASN A 88 -23.10 7.75 9.91
C ASN A 88 -22.08 7.53 11.02
N ILE A 89 -22.52 6.94 12.13
CA ILE A 89 -21.65 6.56 13.25
C ILE A 89 -21.70 5.05 13.40
N SER A 90 -20.52 4.42 13.45
CA SER A 90 -20.41 2.96 13.59
C SER A 90 -19.27 2.58 14.54
N HIS A 91 -19.32 1.34 15.01
CA HIS A 91 -18.25 0.72 15.79
C HIS A 91 -17.83 -0.53 15.05
N PRO A 92 -16.95 -0.39 14.03
CA PRO A 92 -16.60 -1.51 13.17
C PRO A 92 -15.91 -2.61 13.96
N THR A 93 -16.27 -3.86 13.63
CA THR A 93 -15.59 -5.05 14.14
C THR A 93 -14.17 -5.16 13.55
N LEU A 94 -13.34 -6.02 14.15
CA LEU A 94 -11.99 -6.27 13.59
C LEU A 94 -12.05 -6.78 12.15
N GLU A 95 -13.02 -7.63 11.82
CA GLU A 95 -13.21 -8.15 10.47
C GLU A 95 -13.56 -7.04 9.47
N GLU A 96 -14.45 -6.13 9.84
CA GLU A 96 -14.80 -4.98 9.01
C GLU A 96 -13.60 -4.04 8.84
N LEU A 97 -12.85 -3.76 9.91
CA LEU A 97 -11.65 -2.93 9.88
C LEU A 97 -10.56 -3.51 8.97
N GLN A 98 -10.38 -4.81 8.92
CA GLN A 98 -9.42 -5.47 8.03
C GLN A 98 -9.66 -5.17 6.55
N ASN A 99 -10.88 -4.80 6.17
CA ASN A 99 -11.25 -4.50 4.80
C ASN A 99 -11.35 -3.00 4.49
N ILE A 100 -11.48 -2.14 5.51
CA ILE A 100 -11.67 -0.71 5.33
C ILE A 100 -10.52 0.15 5.83
N ASN A 101 -9.73 -0.35 6.78
CA ASN A 101 -8.61 0.40 7.36
C ASN A 101 -7.36 0.26 6.50
N PRO A 102 -6.85 1.34 5.88
CA PRO A 102 -5.71 1.27 4.96
C PRO A 102 -4.44 0.71 5.61
N TYR A 103 -4.22 0.98 6.88
CA TYR A 103 -3.08 0.44 7.63
C TYR A 103 -3.18 -1.08 7.77
N LEU A 104 -4.34 -1.60 8.17
CA LEU A 104 -4.55 -3.04 8.32
C LEU A 104 -4.52 -3.79 6.98
N ILE A 105 -5.01 -3.15 5.91
CA ILE A 105 -4.90 -3.70 4.55
C ILE A 105 -3.43 -3.83 4.17
N LEU A 106 -2.63 -2.79 4.36
CA LEU A 106 -1.21 -2.81 4.00
C LEU A 106 -0.39 -3.78 4.87
N MET A 107 -0.72 -3.94 6.14
CA MET A 107 -0.05 -4.92 7.00
C MET A 107 -0.10 -6.36 6.46
N ARG A 108 -1.13 -6.69 5.67
CA ARG A 108 -1.34 -8.01 5.08
C ARG A 108 -0.80 -8.14 3.65
N TYR A 109 0.02 -7.20 3.19
CA TYR A 109 0.47 -7.21 1.79
C TYR A 109 1.20 -8.49 1.39
N LYS A 110 1.91 -9.14 2.31
CA LYS A 110 2.65 -10.38 2.05
C LYS A 110 1.74 -11.59 1.79
N THR A 111 0.56 -11.60 2.36
CA THR A 111 -0.40 -12.71 2.27
C THR A 111 -1.52 -12.46 1.26
N ASP A 112 -1.97 -11.22 1.14
CA ASP A 112 -3.18 -10.88 0.39
C ASP A 112 -2.88 -10.35 -1.02
N PHE A 113 -1.62 -10.02 -1.33
CA PHE A 113 -1.25 -9.40 -2.60
C PHE A 113 -0.03 -10.05 -3.24
N ASN A 114 -0.05 -10.10 -4.57
CA ASN A 114 1.15 -10.23 -5.37
C ASN A 114 1.75 -8.83 -5.55
N TYR A 115 3.04 -8.69 -5.36
CA TYR A 115 3.68 -7.38 -5.42
C TYR A 115 4.96 -7.39 -6.23
N SER A 116 5.23 -6.28 -6.93
CA SER A 116 6.42 -6.12 -7.75
C SER A 116 6.97 -4.70 -7.68
N TYR A 117 8.29 -4.59 -7.64
CA TYR A 117 8.99 -3.31 -7.72
C TYR A 117 9.09 -2.84 -9.18
N LYS A 118 8.75 -1.59 -9.45
CA LYS A 118 8.78 -1.00 -10.80
C LYS A 118 9.93 -0.03 -11.02
N GLY A 119 10.52 0.50 -10.00
CA GLY A 119 11.65 1.40 -10.10
C GLY A 119 11.56 2.61 -9.19
N GLU A 120 12.53 3.48 -9.33
CA GLU A 120 12.50 4.80 -8.70
C GLU A 120 11.70 5.78 -9.57
N LEU A 121 11.04 6.72 -8.92
CA LEU A 121 10.35 7.81 -9.59
C LEU A 121 10.53 9.11 -8.80
N THR A 122 10.36 10.23 -9.49
CA THR A 122 10.36 11.56 -8.86
C THR A 122 8.97 12.17 -9.04
N ARG A 123 8.35 12.59 -7.94
CA ARG A 123 7.06 13.26 -7.95
C ARG A 123 7.13 14.53 -7.10
N ASN A 124 6.76 15.67 -7.70
CA ASN A 124 6.81 16.98 -7.03
C ASN A 124 8.19 17.29 -6.40
N GLY A 125 9.28 16.90 -7.07
CA GLY A 125 10.66 17.10 -6.59
C GLY A 125 11.15 16.10 -5.54
N ALA A 126 10.29 15.21 -5.05
CA ALA A 126 10.65 14.16 -4.11
C ALA A 126 10.92 12.83 -4.83
N LYS A 127 12.01 12.16 -4.43
CA LYS A 127 12.34 10.81 -4.91
C LYS A 127 11.52 9.78 -4.15
N GLY A 128 11.04 8.78 -4.86
CA GLY A 128 10.26 7.69 -4.30
C GLY A 128 10.45 6.39 -5.06
N HIS A 129 9.69 5.39 -4.66
CA HIS A 129 9.68 4.07 -5.25
C HIS A 129 8.27 3.71 -5.71
N GLU A 130 8.18 3.08 -6.88
CA GLU A 130 6.92 2.54 -7.38
C GLU A 130 6.85 1.04 -7.12
N VAL A 131 5.81 0.62 -6.42
CA VAL A 131 5.48 -0.78 -6.16
C VAL A 131 4.04 -1.03 -6.58
N ILE A 132 3.82 -2.12 -7.30
CA ILE A 132 2.49 -2.56 -7.71
C ILE A 132 2.07 -3.70 -6.79
N LEU A 133 0.86 -3.58 -6.23
CA LEU A 133 0.17 -4.61 -5.47
C LEU A 133 -1.05 -5.07 -6.26
N LYS A 134 -1.20 -6.39 -6.42
CA LYS A 134 -2.36 -7.01 -7.07
C LYS A 134 -2.96 -8.05 -6.13
N PRO A 135 -4.28 -8.00 -5.85
CA PRO A 135 -4.97 -9.04 -5.08
C PRO A 135 -4.86 -10.42 -5.68
#